data_9ff5875f0e53c33bff030d402d0f6f53
#
_entry.id   9ff5875f0e53c33bff030d402d0f6f53
#
_cell.length_a   1.000
_cell.length_b   1.000
_cell.length_c   1.000
_cell.angle_alpha   90.00
_cell.angle_beta   90.00
_cell.angle_gamma   90.00
#
_symmetry.space_group_name_H-M   'P 1'
#
loop_
_entity.id
_entity.type
_entity.pdbx_description
1 polymer ?
#
loop_
_entity_poly.entity_id
_entity_poly.type
_entity_poly.pdbx_seq_one_letter_code
_entity_poly.pdbx_strand_id
1 'polypeptide(L)'
;MDHYSSLKSLIGNDLECHYFDSLESTSSFLNSLPSSNITQLCVTREQTQGKGQHGREWLSQKDGSILLSIRQTFGIDINLNGLSLVVGLAIIRALEKECGIDGFKIKWPNDIYFRGAKLAGILLENNIQDGSQSVIIGVGLNYHLEQEMSCDIPWIDLSKIAKKLPDIHELTASIINNILSMSAYFKLNGLSDLLSKWDQYDMLKGAKLQSIEFGKSFEGEVIGISNQGALEVLTENGTKELYSSKNIEYI
;
A
#
# COMPACT_ATOMS: atom_id res chain seq x y z
N MET A 1 -13.75 16.72 -22.21
CA MET A 1 -13.82 17.01 -20.75
C MET A 1 -12.55 16.47 -20.11
N ASP A 2 -11.99 17.20 -19.17
CA ASP A 2 -10.84 16.70 -18.41
C ASP A 2 -11.29 15.48 -17.59
N HIS A 3 -10.70 14.30 -17.84
CA HIS A 3 -11.03 13.04 -17.17
C HIS A 3 -10.95 13.14 -15.65
N TYR A 4 -10.03 13.97 -15.15
CA TYR A 4 -9.78 14.13 -13.72
C TYR A 4 -10.52 15.28 -13.04
N SER A 5 -11.46 15.95 -13.74
CA SER A 5 -12.18 17.11 -13.19
C SER A 5 -12.92 16.77 -11.88
N SER A 6 -13.56 15.62 -11.81
CA SER A 6 -14.25 15.13 -10.60
C SER A 6 -13.25 14.88 -9.48
N LEU A 7 -12.16 14.15 -9.74
CA LEU A 7 -11.12 13.88 -8.75
C LEU A 7 -10.52 15.17 -8.17
N LYS A 8 -10.20 16.14 -9.04
CA LYS A 8 -9.63 17.44 -8.63
C LYS A 8 -10.53 18.20 -7.65
N SER A 9 -11.84 18.06 -7.78
CA SER A 9 -12.81 18.73 -6.88
C SER A 9 -12.96 18.05 -5.52
N LEU A 10 -12.53 16.77 -5.40
CA LEU A 10 -12.72 15.93 -4.20
C LEU A 10 -11.48 15.85 -3.30
N ILE A 11 -10.32 16.28 -3.82
CA ILE A 11 -9.06 16.33 -3.06
C ILE A 11 -8.72 17.77 -2.66
N GLY A 12 -7.95 17.92 -1.56
CA GLY A 12 -7.54 19.25 -1.08
C GLY A 12 -6.65 20.00 -2.08
N ASN A 13 -6.68 21.33 -2.00
CA ASN A 13 -5.90 22.24 -2.87
C ASN A 13 -4.43 22.37 -2.44
N ASP A 14 -4.03 21.80 -1.33
CA ASP A 14 -2.67 21.92 -0.75
C ASP A 14 -1.69 20.89 -1.33
N LEU A 15 -2.06 20.27 -2.46
CA LEU A 15 -1.27 19.25 -3.14
C LEU A 15 -0.79 19.76 -4.51
N GLU A 16 0.46 19.45 -4.85
CA GLU A 16 0.94 19.56 -6.22
C GLU A 16 0.54 18.29 -6.99
N CYS A 17 -0.42 18.40 -7.90
CA CYS A 17 -1.05 17.28 -8.56
C CYS A 17 -0.65 17.15 -10.02
N HIS A 18 -0.29 15.92 -10.41
CA HIS A 18 0.08 15.52 -11.76
C HIS A 18 -0.85 14.41 -12.26
N TYR A 19 -1.43 14.58 -13.44
CA TYR A 19 -2.42 13.66 -14.02
C TYR A 19 -2.02 13.26 -15.43
N PHE A 20 -2.06 11.95 -15.71
CA PHE A 20 -1.64 11.39 -17.00
C PHE A 20 -2.65 10.37 -17.52
N ASP A 21 -2.79 10.27 -18.82
CA ASP A 21 -3.54 9.18 -19.47
C ASP A 21 -2.75 7.87 -19.46
N SER A 22 -1.44 7.95 -19.71
CA SER A 22 -0.50 6.83 -19.66
C SER A 22 0.87 7.32 -19.19
N LEU A 23 1.56 6.51 -18.42
CA LEU A 23 2.87 6.81 -17.82
C LEU A 23 3.64 5.51 -17.59
N GLU A 24 4.95 5.54 -17.62
CA GLU A 24 5.76 4.37 -17.26
C GLU A 24 5.45 3.93 -15.81
N SER A 25 5.60 4.84 -14.85
CA SER A 25 5.33 4.59 -13.44
C SER A 25 5.10 5.90 -12.68
N THR A 26 4.03 5.97 -11.89
CA THR A 26 3.71 7.15 -11.05
C THR A 26 4.80 7.42 -10.01
N SER A 27 5.39 6.38 -9.43
CA SER A 27 6.48 6.54 -8.46
C SER A 27 7.77 7.00 -9.13
N SER A 28 8.11 6.46 -10.31
CA SER A 28 9.28 6.92 -11.08
C SER A 28 9.15 8.37 -11.50
N PHE A 29 7.95 8.80 -11.90
CA PHE A 29 7.69 10.20 -12.25
C PHE A 29 7.94 11.12 -11.05
N LEU A 30 7.34 10.84 -9.89
CA LEU A 30 7.56 11.65 -8.69
C LEU A 30 9.03 11.63 -8.26
N ASN A 31 9.73 10.50 -8.41
CA ASN A 31 11.14 10.40 -8.08
C ASN A 31 12.04 11.24 -9.00
N SER A 32 11.59 11.55 -10.22
CA SER A 32 12.31 12.41 -11.17
C SER A 32 12.16 13.91 -10.90
N LEU A 33 11.16 14.30 -10.09
CA LEU A 33 10.91 15.70 -9.76
C LEU A 33 11.92 16.19 -8.70
N PRO A 34 12.23 17.48 -8.67
CA PRO A 34 13.01 18.09 -7.59
C PRO A 34 12.39 17.84 -6.22
N SER A 35 13.20 17.87 -5.17
CA SER A 35 12.72 17.83 -3.78
C SER A 35 11.73 18.96 -3.52
N SER A 36 10.65 18.66 -2.81
CA SER A 36 9.59 19.63 -2.46
C SER A 36 9.11 19.39 -1.04
N ASN A 37 8.82 20.47 -0.31
CA ASN A 37 8.12 20.41 0.97
C ASN A 37 6.59 20.30 0.80
N ILE A 38 6.09 20.53 -0.41
CA ILE A 38 4.68 20.36 -0.75
C ILE A 38 4.44 18.89 -1.05
N THR A 39 3.37 18.33 -0.49
CA THR A 39 2.96 16.97 -0.84
C THR A 39 2.61 16.90 -2.32
N GLN A 40 3.19 15.95 -3.05
CA GLN A 40 2.97 15.76 -4.48
C GLN A 40 2.16 14.49 -4.71
N LEU A 41 1.22 14.58 -5.65
CA LEU A 41 0.35 13.49 -6.08
C LEU A 41 0.54 13.26 -7.58
N CYS A 42 0.72 12.01 -7.97
CA CYS A 42 0.67 11.58 -9.37
C CYS A 42 -0.40 10.50 -9.54
N VAL A 43 -1.31 10.69 -10.49
CA VAL A 43 -2.37 9.73 -10.84
C VAL A 43 -2.32 9.46 -12.34
N THR A 44 -2.48 8.20 -12.73
CA THR A 44 -2.54 7.81 -14.14
C THR A 44 -3.63 6.76 -14.39
N ARG A 45 -4.14 6.69 -15.62
CA ARG A 45 -5.09 5.65 -16.05
C ARG A 45 -4.38 4.35 -16.44
N GLU A 46 -3.08 4.43 -16.78
CA GLU A 46 -2.28 3.31 -17.23
C GLU A 46 -0.82 3.45 -16.79
N GLN A 47 -0.22 2.37 -16.33
CA GLN A 47 1.23 2.26 -16.17
C GLN A 47 1.77 1.22 -17.17
N THR A 48 2.78 1.61 -17.95
CA THR A 48 3.43 0.70 -18.92
C THR A 48 4.61 -0.07 -18.33
N GLN A 49 5.13 0.40 -17.19
CA GLN A 49 6.23 -0.22 -16.42
C GLN A 49 5.97 -0.05 -14.92
N GLY A 50 4.80 -0.53 -14.47
CA GLY A 50 4.41 -0.46 -13.06
C GLY A 50 5.39 -1.23 -12.18
N LYS A 51 5.72 -0.67 -11.00
CA LYS A 51 6.69 -1.25 -10.07
C LYS A 51 6.04 -1.90 -8.87
N GLY A 52 6.56 -3.06 -8.48
CA GLY A 52 6.29 -3.73 -7.23
C GLY A 52 7.56 -3.88 -6.37
N GLN A 53 7.44 -4.50 -5.21
CA GLN A 53 8.59 -4.80 -4.35
C GLN A 53 9.57 -5.79 -4.99
N HIS A 54 10.85 -5.67 -4.62
CA HIS A 54 11.93 -6.59 -5.04
C HIS A 54 12.11 -6.70 -6.56
N GLY A 55 11.84 -5.61 -7.30
CA GLY A 55 11.99 -5.59 -8.76
C GLY A 55 10.87 -6.29 -9.53
N ARG A 56 9.79 -6.71 -8.87
CA ARG A 56 8.62 -7.25 -9.55
C ARG A 56 7.88 -6.14 -10.30
N GLU A 57 7.16 -6.52 -11.33
CA GLU A 57 6.28 -5.63 -12.07
C GLU A 57 4.87 -5.60 -11.43
N TRP A 58 4.24 -4.43 -11.46
CA TRP A 58 2.82 -4.27 -11.20
C TRP A 58 2.06 -4.22 -12.53
N LEU A 59 1.33 -5.28 -12.82
CA LEU A 59 0.51 -5.37 -14.02
C LEU A 59 -0.77 -4.55 -13.84
N SER A 60 -1.13 -3.76 -14.83
CA SER A 60 -2.36 -2.98 -14.82
C SER A 60 -2.98 -2.89 -16.21
N GLN A 61 -4.26 -2.57 -16.27
CA GLN A 61 -4.98 -2.29 -17.50
C GLN A 61 -5.45 -0.85 -17.48
N LYS A 62 -5.47 -0.22 -18.64
CA LYS A 62 -5.98 1.15 -18.77
C LYS A 62 -7.41 1.22 -18.24
N ASP A 63 -7.68 2.18 -17.35
CA ASP A 63 -8.96 2.36 -16.66
C ASP A 63 -9.41 1.17 -15.77
N GLY A 64 -8.66 0.09 -15.75
CA GLY A 64 -8.98 -1.10 -14.95
C GLY A 64 -8.40 -1.08 -13.54
N SER A 65 -7.54 -0.10 -13.22
CA SER A 65 -6.85 -0.01 -11.94
C SER A 65 -6.83 1.42 -11.43
N ILE A 66 -6.82 1.60 -10.11
CA ILE A 66 -6.44 2.86 -9.47
C ILE A 66 -4.93 2.84 -9.31
N LEU A 67 -4.25 3.76 -9.98
CA LEU A 67 -2.79 3.87 -10.03
C LEU A 67 -2.38 5.27 -9.59
N LEU A 68 -1.79 5.37 -8.40
CA LEU A 68 -1.36 6.64 -7.85
C LEU A 68 -0.07 6.52 -7.05
N SER A 69 0.63 7.64 -6.91
CA SER A 69 1.73 7.80 -5.96
C SER A 69 1.61 9.14 -5.25
N ILE A 70 1.92 9.15 -3.95
CA ILE A 70 1.97 10.35 -3.11
C ILE A 70 3.38 10.49 -2.59
N ARG A 71 4.03 11.66 -2.81
CA ARG A 71 5.31 12.00 -2.20
C ARG A 71 5.11 12.91 -1.01
N GLN A 72 5.62 12.52 0.14
CA GLN A 72 5.55 13.28 1.39
C GLN A 72 6.95 13.38 2.03
N THR A 73 7.20 14.51 2.71
CA THR A 73 8.41 14.68 3.50
C THR A 73 8.16 14.27 4.94
N PHE A 74 9.12 13.51 5.50
CA PHE A 74 9.17 13.10 6.90
C PHE A 74 10.47 13.62 7.56
N GLY A 75 10.43 13.90 8.85
CA GLY A 75 11.63 14.20 9.63
C GLY A 75 12.59 13.01 9.59
N ILE A 76 13.89 13.30 9.63
CA ILE A 76 14.94 12.25 9.60
C ILE A 76 14.87 11.32 10.82
N ASP A 77 14.35 11.79 11.92
CA ASP A 77 14.15 11.08 13.18
C ASP A 77 12.92 10.17 13.21
N ILE A 78 12.02 10.31 12.21
CA ILE A 78 10.82 9.48 12.14
C ILE A 78 11.17 8.09 11.62
N ASN A 79 10.89 7.08 12.43
CA ASN A 79 10.97 5.69 11.99
C ASN A 79 9.80 5.36 11.04
N LEU A 80 10.12 5.00 9.80
CA LEU A 80 9.13 4.68 8.76
C LEU A 80 8.63 3.24 8.79
N ASN A 81 9.16 2.40 9.70
CA ASN A 81 8.69 1.03 9.85
C ASN A 81 7.19 1.02 10.19
N GLY A 82 6.45 0.17 9.51
CA GLY A 82 5.00 0.11 9.65
C GLY A 82 4.20 1.14 8.84
N LEU A 83 4.82 2.12 8.18
CA LEU A 83 4.09 3.08 7.33
C LEU A 83 3.28 2.38 6.23
N SER A 84 3.79 1.29 5.64
CA SER A 84 3.01 0.53 4.64
C SER A 84 1.75 -0.10 5.22
N LEU A 85 1.78 -0.51 6.49
CA LEU A 85 0.62 -1.04 7.21
C LEU A 85 -0.41 0.06 7.45
N VAL A 86 0.05 1.27 7.83
CA VAL A 86 -0.81 2.45 7.98
C VAL A 86 -1.51 2.81 6.66
N VAL A 87 -0.76 2.79 5.56
CA VAL A 87 -1.32 3.00 4.21
C VAL A 87 -2.32 1.91 3.86
N GLY A 88 -2.03 0.64 4.18
CA GLY A 88 -2.96 -0.48 4.01
C GLY A 88 -4.27 -0.28 4.76
N LEU A 89 -4.20 0.13 6.03
CA LEU A 89 -5.38 0.46 6.84
C LEU A 89 -6.16 1.66 6.26
N ALA A 90 -5.46 2.67 5.74
CA ALA A 90 -6.09 3.83 5.09
C ALA A 90 -6.88 3.43 3.85
N ILE A 91 -6.31 2.56 3.01
CA ILE A 91 -6.97 2.04 1.82
C ILE A 91 -8.19 1.18 2.20
N ILE A 92 -8.05 0.27 3.17
CA ILE A 92 -9.17 -0.57 3.63
C ILE A 92 -10.29 0.30 4.17
N ARG A 93 -9.99 1.32 4.98
CA ARG A 93 -11.01 2.26 5.48
C ARG A 93 -11.78 2.95 4.34
N ALA A 94 -11.10 3.34 3.27
CA ALA A 94 -11.74 3.90 2.09
C ALA A 94 -12.63 2.86 1.39
N LEU A 95 -12.13 1.63 1.21
CA LEU A 95 -12.88 0.54 0.59
C LEU A 95 -14.14 0.17 1.39
N GLU A 96 -14.03 0.01 2.70
CA GLU A 96 -15.15 -0.31 3.58
C GLU A 96 -16.23 0.77 3.50
N LYS A 97 -15.82 2.06 3.52
CA LYS A 97 -16.74 3.19 3.44
C LYS A 97 -17.44 3.27 2.08
N GLU A 98 -16.71 3.22 0.97
CA GLU A 98 -17.26 3.46 -0.37
C GLU A 98 -17.99 2.23 -0.95
N CYS A 99 -17.58 1.01 -0.55
CA CYS A 99 -18.21 -0.22 -1.03
C CYS A 99 -19.29 -0.78 -0.07
N GLY A 100 -19.28 -0.38 1.20
CA GLY A 100 -20.19 -0.92 2.22
C GLY A 100 -19.97 -2.41 2.51
N ILE A 101 -18.73 -2.89 2.38
CA ILE A 101 -18.32 -4.28 2.62
C ILE A 101 -17.12 -4.32 3.54
N ASP A 102 -17.00 -5.36 4.33
CA ASP A 102 -15.89 -5.70 5.20
C ASP A 102 -15.17 -6.99 4.73
N GLY A 103 -14.20 -7.44 5.50
CA GLY A 103 -13.47 -8.69 5.21
C GLY A 103 -12.20 -8.51 4.39
N PHE A 104 -11.75 -7.28 4.16
CA PHE A 104 -10.42 -7.01 3.63
C PHE A 104 -9.35 -7.39 4.66
N LYS A 105 -8.22 -7.89 4.16
CA LYS A 105 -7.08 -8.29 4.96
C LYS A 105 -5.79 -7.66 4.45
N ILE A 106 -4.83 -7.46 5.34
CA ILE A 106 -3.48 -7.05 4.98
C ILE A 106 -2.56 -8.26 5.12
N LYS A 107 -1.94 -8.64 4.02
CA LYS A 107 -0.79 -9.55 4.03
C LYS A 107 0.46 -8.70 4.23
N TRP A 108 1.07 -8.82 5.41
CA TRP A 108 2.32 -8.13 5.70
C TRP A 108 3.37 -8.41 4.62
N PRO A 109 4.16 -7.40 4.19
CA PRO A 109 4.19 -6.05 4.75
C PRO A 109 3.29 -5.03 4.02
N ASN A 110 2.66 -5.33 2.88
CA ASN A 110 2.22 -4.27 1.96
C ASN A 110 1.11 -4.63 0.98
N ASP A 111 0.45 -5.77 1.12
CA ASP A 111 -0.55 -6.22 0.16
C ASP A 111 -1.94 -6.30 0.80
N ILE A 112 -2.96 -5.85 0.08
CA ILE A 112 -4.36 -5.97 0.49
C ILE A 112 -5.00 -7.15 -0.25
N TYR A 113 -5.67 -7.99 0.51
CA TYR A 113 -6.34 -9.19 0.05
C TYR A 113 -7.82 -9.17 0.38
N PHE A 114 -8.59 -9.88 -0.42
CA PHE A 114 -9.97 -10.22 -0.15
C PHE A 114 -10.19 -11.70 -0.48
N ARG A 115 -10.66 -12.48 0.52
CA ARG A 115 -10.92 -13.93 0.38
C ARG A 115 -9.76 -14.72 -0.24
N GLY A 116 -8.53 -14.41 0.16
CA GLY A 116 -7.33 -15.12 -0.31
C GLY A 116 -6.77 -14.66 -1.66
N ALA A 117 -7.37 -13.67 -2.32
CA ALA A 117 -6.89 -13.10 -3.58
C ALA A 117 -6.42 -11.65 -3.39
N LYS A 118 -5.34 -11.28 -4.05
CA LYS A 118 -4.73 -9.94 -3.96
C LYS A 118 -5.59 -8.90 -4.69
N LEU A 119 -5.98 -7.86 -3.98
CA LEU A 119 -6.75 -6.73 -4.50
C LEU A 119 -5.87 -5.51 -4.77
N ALA A 120 -4.91 -5.22 -3.88
CA ALA A 120 -4.05 -4.05 -4.01
C ALA A 120 -2.64 -4.33 -3.48
N GLY A 121 -1.69 -3.52 -3.94
CA GLY A 121 -0.31 -3.50 -3.47
C GLY A 121 0.16 -2.08 -3.17
N ILE A 122 1.04 -1.97 -2.18
CA ILE A 122 1.63 -0.72 -1.72
C ILE A 122 3.14 -0.81 -1.92
N LEU A 123 3.74 0.22 -2.50
CA LEU A 123 5.19 0.36 -2.65
C LEU A 123 5.65 1.61 -1.94
N LEU A 124 6.58 1.47 -1.00
CA LEU A 124 7.25 2.59 -0.35
C LEU A 124 8.68 2.72 -0.89
N GLU A 125 9.02 3.90 -1.38
CA GLU A 125 10.38 4.26 -1.77
C GLU A 125 10.82 5.46 -0.91
N ASN A 126 11.97 5.37 -0.24
CA ASN A 126 12.48 6.42 0.64
C ASN A 126 13.82 6.94 0.12
N ASN A 127 13.90 8.25 -0.08
CA ASN A 127 15.12 8.96 -0.39
C ASN A 127 15.48 9.88 0.77
N ILE A 128 16.68 9.72 1.32
CA ILE A 128 17.22 10.59 2.37
C ILE A 128 18.07 11.67 1.70
N GLN A 129 17.69 12.93 1.91
CA GLN A 129 18.39 14.07 1.37
C GLN A 129 18.23 15.27 2.32
N ASP A 130 19.30 16.03 2.52
CA ASP A 130 19.32 17.30 3.27
C ASP A 130 18.66 17.23 4.66
N GLY A 131 18.90 16.11 5.37
CA GLY A 131 18.37 15.90 6.74
C GLY A 131 16.87 15.60 6.82
N SER A 132 16.26 15.25 5.70
CA SER A 132 14.85 14.81 5.62
C SER A 132 14.71 13.52 4.84
N GLN A 133 13.57 12.87 4.99
CA GLN A 133 13.17 11.68 4.24
C GLN A 133 12.05 12.05 3.27
N SER A 134 12.30 11.87 1.98
CA SER A 134 11.30 11.99 0.92
C SER A 134 10.73 10.60 0.63
N VAL A 135 9.50 10.36 1.08
CA VAL A 135 8.84 9.06 0.94
C VAL A 135 7.81 9.11 -0.18
N ILE A 136 7.95 8.22 -1.15
CA ILE A 136 6.97 8.00 -2.21
C ILE A 136 6.15 6.77 -1.85
N ILE A 137 4.83 6.97 -1.73
CA ILE A 137 3.83 5.95 -1.42
C ILE A 137 3.12 5.61 -2.72
N GLY A 138 3.50 4.51 -3.37
CA GLY A 138 2.83 3.99 -4.57
C GLY A 138 1.68 3.07 -4.19
N VAL A 139 0.54 3.21 -4.85
CA VAL A 139 -0.64 2.36 -4.69
C VAL A 139 -1.11 1.88 -6.05
N GLY A 140 -1.24 0.56 -6.18
CA GLY A 140 -1.94 -0.11 -7.26
C GLY A 140 -3.13 -0.89 -6.70
N LEU A 141 -4.35 -0.61 -7.18
CA LEU A 141 -5.56 -1.31 -6.77
C LEU A 141 -6.32 -1.78 -8.01
N ASN A 142 -6.66 -3.07 -8.03
CA ASN A 142 -7.46 -3.66 -9.10
C ASN A 142 -8.92 -3.22 -8.94
N TYR A 143 -9.39 -2.39 -9.87
CA TYR A 143 -10.73 -1.79 -9.79
C TYR A 143 -11.74 -2.57 -10.63
N HIS A 144 -11.50 -2.69 -11.94
CA HIS A 144 -12.33 -3.43 -12.89
C HIS A 144 -11.44 -3.91 -14.04
N LEU A 145 -11.02 -5.15 -13.98
CA LEU A 145 -10.12 -5.73 -14.98
C LEU A 145 -10.92 -6.54 -16.01
N GLU A 146 -10.89 -6.10 -17.26
CA GLU A 146 -11.61 -6.75 -18.37
C GLU A 146 -10.91 -8.02 -18.85
N GLN A 147 -9.59 -8.06 -18.77
CA GLN A 147 -8.78 -9.18 -19.24
C GLN A 147 -8.17 -9.95 -18.07
N GLU A 148 -8.08 -11.26 -18.23
CA GLU A 148 -7.31 -12.08 -17.29
C GLU A 148 -5.84 -11.68 -17.35
N MET A 149 -5.26 -11.43 -16.19
CA MET A 149 -3.82 -11.19 -16.07
C MET A 149 -3.14 -12.51 -15.72
N SER A 150 -2.11 -12.87 -16.51
CA SER A 150 -1.24 -13.99 -16.17
C SER A 150 -0.33 -13.57 -15.01
N CYS A 151 -0.62 -14.09 -13.83
CA CYS A 151 0.11 -13.79 -12.61
C CYS A 151 0.17 -15.05 -11.73
N ASP A 152 1.31 -15.29 -11.09
CA ASP A 152 1.53 -16.47 -10.23
C ASP A 152 0.75 -16.39 -8.89
N ILE A 153 0.22 -15.22 -8.56
CA ILE A 153 -0.51 -14.97 -7.31
C ILE A 153 -1.99 -14.81 -7.64
N PRO A 154 -2.90 -15.50 -6.92
CA PRO A 154 -4.34 -15.26 -7.06
C PRO A 154 -4.67 -13.78 -6.86
N TRP A 155 -5.37 -13.20 -7.79
CA TRP A 155 -5.79 -11.80 -7.75
C TRP A 155 -7.30 -11.64 -7.94
N ILE A 156 -7.83 -10.53 -7.50
CA ILE A 156 -9.23 -10.15 -7.64
C ILE A 156 -9.30 -8.65 -7.91
N ASP A 157 -10.36 -8.21 -8.56
CA ASP A 157 -10.69 -6.79 -8.70
C ASP A 157 -11.98 -6.43 -7.93
N LEU A 158 -12.16 -5.14 -7.70
CA LEU A 158 -13.25 -4.63 -6.88
C LEU A 158 -14.63 -4.89 -7.48
N SER A 159 -14.73 -4.96 -8.82
CA SER A 159 -16.01 -5.23 -9.51
C SER A 159 -16.57 -6.63 -9.21
N LYS A 160 -15.71 -7.57 -8.82
CA LYS A 160 -16.11 -8.93 -8.43
C LYS A 160 -16.51 -9.04 -6.94
N ILE A 161 -16.23 -7.98 -6.16
CA ILE A 161 -16.45 -7.95 -4.72
C ILE A 161 -17.66 -7.06 -4.37
N ALA A 162 -17.70 -5.85 -4.92
CA ALA A 162 -18.69 -4.84 -4.58
C ALA A 162 -20.03 -5.12 -5.27
N LYS A 163 -21.13 -5.08 -4.51
CA LYS A 163 -22.49 -5.19 -5.08
C LYS A 163 -22.80 -4.07 -6.09
N LYS A 164 -22.28 -2.88 -5.81
CA LYS A 164 -22.29 -1.71 -6.68
C LYS A 164 -20.89 -1.17 -6.68
N LEU A 165 -20.26 -1.11 -7.84
CA LEU A 165 -18.93 -0.55 -7.99
C LEU A 165 -19.01 0.97 -7.71
N PRO A 166 -18.23 1.51 -6.75
CA PRO A 166 -18.20 2.95 -6.49
C PRO A 166 -17.61 3.70 -7.69
N ASP A 167 -17.91 4.98 -7.83
CA ASP A 167 -17.24 5.81 -8.83
C ASP A 167 -15.73 5.82 -8.59
N ILE A 168 -14.94 5.67 -9.65
CA ILE A 168 -13.49 5.54 -9.55
C ILE A 168 -12.83 6.79 -8.97
N HIS A 169 -13.36 7.99 -9.28
CA HIS A 169 -12.80 9.24 -8.78
C HIS A 169 -13.15 9.47 -7.32
N GLU A 170 -14.37 9.13 -6.90
CA GLU A 170 -14.80 9.18 -5.49
C GLU A 170 -13.95 8.22 -4.64
N LEU A 171 -13.79 6.98 -5.09
CA LEU A 171 -12.95 6.00 -4.40
C LEU A 171 -11.47 6.44 -4.35
N THR A 172 -10.92 6.93 -5.48
CA THR A 172 -9.55 7.43 -5.54
C THR A 172 -9.34 8.60 -4.57
N ALA A 173 -10.26 9.56 -4.55
CA ALA A 173 -10.20 10.68 -3.60
C ALA A 173 -10.29 10.20 -2.14
N SER A 174 -11.19 9.27 -1.84
CA SER A 174 -11.33 8.67 -0.52
C SER A 174 -10.03 8.00 -0.07
N ILE A 175 -9.38 7.22 -0.96
CA ILE A 175 -8.07 6.60 -0.69
C ILE A 175 -7.01 7.67 -0.41
N ILE A 176 -6.86 8.68 -1.27
CA ILE A 176 -5.88 9.75 -1.12
C ILE A 176 -6.07 10.46 0.23
N ASN A 177 -7.30 10.91 0.53
CA ASN A 177 -7.60 11.64 1.76
C ASN A 177 -7.34 10.80 3.02
N ASN A 178 -7.67 9.50 3.01
CA ASN A 178 -7.36 8.61 4.13
C ASN A 178 -5.85 8.39 4.28
N ILE A 179 -5.09 8.20 3.19
CA ILE A 179 -3.62 8.08 3.25
C ILE A 179 -3.01 9.34 3.84
N LEU A 180 -3.40 10.53 3.37
CA LEU A 180 -2.88 11.80 3.86
C LEU A 180 -3.16 11.99 5.36
N SER A 181 -4.40 11.74 5.78
CA SER A 181 -4.81 11.85 7.18
C SER A 181 -4.06 10.87 8.09
N MET A 182 -3.99 9.58 7.70
CA MET A 182 -3.35 8.56 8.53
C MET A 182 -1.82 8.68 8.53
N SER A 183 -1.20 9.12 7.42
CA SER A 183 0.23 9.43 7.39
C SER A 183 0.57 10.64 8.29
N ALA A 184 -0.28 11.67 8.31
CA ALA A 184 -0.09 12.80 9.21
C ALA A 184 -0.21 12.36 10.69
N TYR A 185 -1.17 11.50 11.02
CA TYR A 185 -1.28 10.90 12.34
C TYR A 185 -0.05 10.07 12.71
N PHE A 186 0.42 9.22 11.78
CA PHE A 186 1.62 8.39 11.97
C PHE A 186 2.87 9.23 12.23
N LYS A 187 3.03 10.37 11.54
CA LYS A 187 4.16 11.30 11.77
C LYS A 187 4.23 11.80 13.22
N LEU A 188 3.10 11.97 13.87
CA LEU A 188 3.01 12.52 15.23
C LEU A 188 3.00 11.45 16.33
N ASN A 189 2.37 10.31 16.08
CA ASN A 189 2.03 9.34 17.10
C ASN A 189 2.68 7.96 16.87
N GLY A 190 3.29 7.75 15.71
CA GLY A 190 3.82 6.42 15.32
C GLY A 190 2.72 5.40 15.01
N LEU A 191 3.07 4.13 15.10
CA LEU A 191 2.22 3.01 14.67
C LEU A 191 1.29 2.49 15.77
N SER A 192 1.71 2.55 17.05
CA SER A 192 1.11 1.77 18.16
C SER A 192 -0.41 1.91 18.27
N ASP A 193 -0.93 3.13 18.22
CA ASP A 193 -2.37 3.36 18.36
C ASP A 193 -3.19 2.80 17.19
N LEU A 194 -2.57 2.73 16.01
CA LEU A 194 -3.20 2.22 14.79
C LEU A 194 -3.31 0.70 14.80
N LEU A 195 -2.47 0.02 15.59
CA LEU A 195 -2.49 -1.44 15.74
C LEU A 195 -3.63 -1.98 16.62
N SER A 196 -4.34 -1.12 17.34
CA SER A 196 -5.44 -1.55 18.22
C SER A 196 -6.52 -2.39 17.53
N LYS A 197 -6.67 -2.23 16.22
CA LYS A 197 -7.59 -2.99 15.36
C LYS A 197 -6.88 -3.93 14.39
N TRP A 198 -5.56 -4.10 14.52
CA TRP A 198 -4.76 -4.87 13.57
C TRP A 198 -5.26 -6.30 13.40
N ASP A 199 -5.58 -6.99 14.50
CA ASP A 199 -5.99 -8.39 14.49
C ASP A 199 -7.16 -8.68 13.53
N GLN A 200 -8.06 -7.73 13.34
CA GLN A 200 -9.18 -7.90 12.40
C GLN A 200 -8.74 -7.84 10.92
N TYR A 201 -7.60 -7.21 10.64
CA TYR A 201 -7.06 -7.05 9.28
C TYR A 201 -5.87 -7.95 8.99
N ASP A 202 -5.26 -8.56 10.01
CA ASP A 202 -4.10 -9.44 9.83
C ASP A 202 -4.50 -10.70 9.05
N MET A 203 -3.82 -10.91 7.90
CA MET A 203 -4.00 -12.11 7.10
C MET A 203 -3.12 -13.27 7.57
N LEU A 204 -2.04 -12.97 8.28
CA LEU A 204 -0.98 -13.93 8.55
C LEU A 204 -1.02 -14.50 9.97
N LYS A 205 -1.79 -13.93 10.89
CA LYS A 205 -1.87 -14.41 12.28
C LYS A 205 -2.25 -15.90 12.32
N GLY A 206 -1.43 -16.71 12.98
CA GLY A 206 -1.56 -18.17 13.05
C GLY A 206 -0.97 -18.92 11.83
N ALA A 207 -0.47 -18.22 10.81
CA ALA A 207 0.21 -18.86 9.69
C ALA A 207 1.58 -19.40 10.12
N LYS A 208 1.94 -20.58 9.61
CA LYS A 208 3.28 -21.13 9.77
C LYS A 208 4.18 -20.65 8.64
N LEU A 209 5.41 -20.37 8.96
CA LEU A 209 6.41 -19.94 7.99
C LEU A 209 7.78 -20.55 8.28
N GLN A 210 8.57 -20.64 7.23
CA GLN A 210 10.00 -20.86 7.26
C GLN A 210 10.71 -19.60 6.76
N SER A 211 11.81 -19.21 7.37
CA SER A 211 12.63 -18.08 6.94
C SER A 211 14.12 -18.38 7.09
N ILE A 212 14.93 -17.70 6.28
CA ILE A 212 16.39 -17.79 6.34
C ILE A 212 16.96 -16.45 6.72
N GLU A 213 17.62 -16.37 7.88
CA GLU A 213 18.36 -15.20 8.35
C GLU A 213 19.82 -15.57 8.62
N PHE A 214 20.74 -14.75 8.07
CA PHE A 214 22.21 -14.97 8.22
C PHE A 214 22.66 -16.41 7.92
N GLY A 215 22.03 -17.05 6.92
CA GLY A 215 22.36 -18.43 6.50
C GLY A 215 21.80 -19.53 7.43
N LYS A 216 20.97 -19.18 8.42
CA LYS A 216 20.30 -20.15 9.30
C LYS A 216 18.80 -20.14 9.02
N SER A 217 18.23 -21.30 8.74
CA SER A 217 16.78 -21.46 8.64
C SER A 217 16.14 -21.58 10.02
N PHE A 218 14.92 -21.09 10.17
CA PHE A 218 14.07 -21.33 11.30
C PHE A 218 12.61 -21.43 10.86
N GLU A 219 11.81 -22.09 11.64
CA GLU A 219 10.36 -22.19 11.46
C GLU A 219 9.66 -21.53 12.64
N GLY A 220 8.44 -21.05 12.41
CA GLY A 220 7.63 -20.47 13.47
C GLY A 220 6.23 -20.15 13.03
N GLU A 221 5.43 -19.70 13.99
CA GLU A 221 4.04 -19.27 13.80
C GLU A 221 3.94 -17.76 13.95
N VAL A 222 3.25 -17.11 13.03
CA VAL A 222 2.99 -15.67 13.10
C VAL A 222 2.03 -15.37 14.25
N ILE A 223 2.46 -14.54 15.18
CA ILE A 223 1.65 -14.14 16.33
C ILE A 223 1.07 -12.72 16.21
N GLY A 224 1.59 -11.92 15.28
CA GLY A 224 1.08 -10.57 15.01
C GLY A 224 2.13 -9.64 14.46
N ILE A 225 1.98 -8.35 14.76
CA ILE A 225 2.87 -7.25 14.35
C ILE A 225 3.36 -6.52 15.60
N SER A 226 4.66 -6.26 15.68
CA SER A 226 5.25 -5.48 16.76
C SER A 226 4.88 -3.98 16.65
N ASN A 227 5.08 -3.24 17.73
CA ASN A 227 4.90 -1.78 17.74
C ASN A 227 5.85 -1.04 16.77
N GLN A 228 6.83 -1.74 16.23
CA GLN A 228 7.75 -1.24 15.20
C GLN A 228 7.36 -1.70 13.78
N GLY A 229 6.20 -2.36 13.61
CA GLY A 229 5.73 -2.83 12.30
C GLY A 229 6.42 -4.08 11.77
N ALA A 230 7.22 -4.76 12.58
CA ALA A 230 7.81 -6.04 12.23
C ALA A 230 6.79 -7.18 12.35
N LEU A 231 6.93 -8.20 11.51
CA LEU A 231 6.18 -9.44 11.68
C LEU A 231 6.75 -10.22 12.87
N GLU A 232 5.92 -10.48 13.88
CA GLU A 232 6.31 -11.28 15.06
C GLU A 232 6.05 -12.76 14.80
N VAL A 233 7.08 -13.56 15.00
CA VAL A 233 7.07 -15.00 14.75
C VAL A 233 7.50 -15.73 16.03
N LEU A 234 6.64 -16.57 16.56
CA LEU A 234 6.96 -17.45 17.68
C LEU A 234 7.72 -18.68 17.14
N THR A 235 8.96 -18.84 17.58
CA THR A 235 9.83 -19.97 17.25
C THR A 235 10.10 -20.81 18.49
N GLU A 236 10.74 -21.98 18.34
CA GLU A 236 11.21 -22.80 19.47
C GLU A 236 12.15 -22.07 20.44
N ASN A 237 12.86 -21.04 19.95
CA ASN A 237 13.84 -20.25 20.70
C ASN A 237 13.27 -18.88 21.18
N GLY A 238 11.96 -18.69 21.14
CA GLY A 238 11.28 -17.44 21.52
C GLY A 238 10.78 -16.64 20.33
N THR A 239 10.30 -15.43 20.60
CA THR A 239 9.75 -14.54 19.57
C THR A 239 10.86 -13.87 18.76
N LYS A 240 10.70 -13.86 17.43
CA LYS A 240 11.54 -13.13 16.48
C LYS A 240 10.73 -12.06 15.78
N GLU A 241 11.40 -10.94 15.45
CA GLU A 241 10.85 -9.85 14.63
C GLU A 241 11.47 -9.87 13.24
N LEU A 242 10.63 -9.92 12.19
CA LEU A 242 11.04 -9.85 10.80
C LEU A 242 10.66 -8.52 10.20
N TYR A 243 11.61 -7.84 9.56
CA TYR A 243 11.42 -6.53 8.93
C TYR A 243 11.38 -6.59 7.40
N SER A 244 11.55 -7.79 6.82
CA SER A 244 11.53 -7.99 5.37
C SER A 244 10.83 -9.31 5.05
N SER A 245 10.00 -9.30 4.02
CA SER A 245 9.37 -10.51 3.47
C SER A 245 10.31 -11.32 2.57
N LYS A 246 11.53 -10.84 2.33
CA LYS A 246 12.54 -11.57 1.57
C LYS A 246 12.94 -12.84 2.32
N ASN A 247 12.95 -13.97 1.64
CA ASN A 247 13.29 -15.28 2.20
C ASN A 247 12.26 -15.84 3.21
N ILE A 248 11.01 -15.37 3.17
CA ILE A 248 9.91 -15.98 3.92
C ILE A 248 9.13 -16.91 2.98
N GLU A 249 8.93 -18.14 3.40
CA GLU A 249 8.06 -19.13 2.76
C GLU A 249 6.97 -19.54 3.76
N TYR A 250 5.71 -19.50 3.35
CA TYR A 250 4.58 -19.95 4.17
C TYR A 250 4.35 -21.45 3.91
N ILE A 251 4.17 -22.24 4.99
CA ILE A 251 4.04 -23.71 5.02
C ILE A 251 2.72 -24.15 5.63
#